data_2820d4e00a9f1ff027e8442417691627
#
_entry.id   2820d4e00a9f1ff027e8442417691627
#
_cell.length_a   1.000
_cell.length_b   1.000
_cell.length_c   1.000
_cell.angle_alpha   90.00
_cell.angle_beta   90.00
_cell.angle_gamma   90.00
#
_symmetry.space_group_name_H-M   'P 1'
#
loop_
_entity.id
_entity.type
_entity.pdbx_description
1 polymer ?
#
loop_
_entity_poly.entity_id
_entity_poly.type
_entity_poly.pdbx_seq_one_letter_code
_entity_poly.pdbx_strand_id
1 'polypeptide(L)'
;MKKGLLFILLAAASVCLPAQEKENAAKSYRVETNRFGANWFISGGVGAQMYFGDNDGKADFGKRLAPALDIAVGKWFTPGIGLRVAYNGLQAKGATPYANGPLVDGGQYSNGYYKEKWNVVNLHGDVLLNLTNMFCGYKEDRLYSFIPYVGAGFVHTGKGPGYDELGINAGLINRFRLSSALDLNVELRGLLMKGAFGNSGPEGLAGLTVGVTYKFKKRGWDAVPTVPMVPESQLNDMRDRVNALKGENESLKRDLVEARNKKPEVIVKERSWFHSTLRCCI
;
A
#
# COMPACT_ATOMS: atom_id res chain seq x y z
N MET A 1 25.56 14.33 -10.56
CA MET A 1 24.49 13.65 -9.79
C MET A 1 23.10 14.24 -9.99
N LYS A 2 22.90 15.56 -10.13
CA LYS A 2 21.56 16.19 -10.33
C LYS A 2 20.86 15.81 -11.64
N LYS A 3 21.60 15.47 -12.72
CA LYS A 3 21.02 15.11 -14.03
C LYS A 3 20.42 13.70 -14.08
N GLY A 4 20.96 12.74 -13.30
CA GLY A 4 20.44 11.36 -13.24
C GLY A 4 19.10 11.25 -12.51
N LEU A 5 18.92 12.04 -11.43
CA LEU A 5 17.67 12.08 -10.68
C LEU A 5 16.52 12.67 -11.51
N LEU A 6 16.84 13.66 -12.37
CA LEU A 6 15.87 14.26 -13.28
C LEU A 6 15.39 13.27 -14.35
N PHE A 7 16.28 12.42 -14.88
CA PHE A 7 15.93 11.38 -15.86
C PHE A 7 15.01 10.31 -15.27
N ILE A 8 15.23 9.89 -14.02
CA ILE A 8 14.39 8.91 -13.33
C ILE A 8 12.98 9.48 -13.06
N LEU A 9 12.90 10.76 -12.66
CA LEU A 9 11.63 11.46 -12.48
C LEU A 9 10.88 11.67 -13.79
N LEU A 10 11.59 12.00 -14.89
CA LEU A 10 10.97 12.12 -16.23
C LEU A 10 10.48 10.77 -16.76
N ALA A 11 11.21 9.69 -16.56
CA ALA A 11 10.78 8.34 -16.95
C ALA A 11 9.53 7.88 -16.16
N ALA A 12 9.43 8.23 -14.88
CA ALA A 12 8.23 7.97 -14.08
C ALA A 12 7.03 8.81 -14.53
N ALA A 13 7.25 10.05 -14.94
CA ALA A 13 6.20 10.93 -15.46
C ALA A 13 5.66 10.48 -16.83
N SER A 14 6.52 9.94 -17.71
CA SER A 14 6.11 9.48 -19.04
C SER A 14 5.21 8.23 -19.01
N VAL A 15 5.22 7.45 -17.93
CA VAL A 15 4.32 6.29 -17.75
C VAL A 15 2.88 6.72 -17.42
N CYS A 16 2.69 7.94 -16.92
CA CYS A 16 1.36 8.47 -16.59
C CYS A 16 0.69 9.24 -17.74
N LEU A 17 1.42 9.55 -18.82
CA LEU A 17 0.92 10.36 -19.95
C LEU A 17 -0.28 9.76 -20.73
N PRO A 18 -0.44 8.43 -20.89
CA PRO A 18 -1.64 7.87 -21.51
C PRO A 18 -2.90 7.91 -20.62
N ALA A 19 -2.80 8.35 -19.37
CA ALA A 19 -3.93 8.38 -18.42
C ALA A 19 -4.66 9.74 -18.39
N GLN A 20 -4.31 10.69 -19.25
CA GLN A 20 -5.06 11.93 -19.44
C GLN A 20 -6.22 11.77 -20.42
N GLU A 21 -7.07 10.78 -20.26
CA GLU A 21 -8.45 10.93 -20.66
C GLU A 21 -9.14 11.83 -19.64
N LYS A 22 -9.25 13.09 -20.00
CA LYS A 22 -10.09 14.08 -19.36
C LYS A 22 -11.49 13.49 -19.30
N GLU A 23 -12.00 13.20 -18.14
CA GLU A 23 -13.40 13.29 -17.71
C GLU A 23 -13.76 12.40 -16.51
N ASN A 24 -12.85 11.62 -15.97
CA ASN A 24 -13.12 10.83 -14.77
C ASN A 24 -12.11 11.03 -13.63
N ALA A 25 -11.34 12.09 -13.64
CA ALA A 25 -10.35 12.41 -12.61
C ALA A 25 -10.96 12.74 -11.24
N ALA A 26 -12.26 12.88 -11.14
CA ALA A 26 -13.00 13.09 -9.89
C ALA A 26 -13.57 11.80 -9.29
N LYS A 27 -13.44 10.64 -9.95
CA LYS A 27 -13.70 9.35 -9.32
C LYS A 27 -12.51 9.02 -8.42
N SER A 28 -12.49 9.73 -7.33
CA SER A 28 -11.65 9.58 -6.18
C SER A 28 -11.35 8.11 -5.89
N TYR A 29 -10.07 7.79 -5.70
CA TYR A 29 -9.50 6.58 -5.13
C TYR A 29 -10.06 6.19 -3.77
N ARG A 30 -11.34 6.14 -3.57
CA ARG A 30 -11.93 5.51 -2.41
C ARG A 30 -11.96 4.02 -2.69
N VAL A 31 -10.94 3.35 -2.19
CA VAL A 31 -10.95 1.89 -2.09
C VAL A 31 -11.42 1.52 -0.69
N GLU A 32 -12.17 0.45 -0.57
CA GLU A 32 -12.52 -0.10 0.74
C GLU A 32 -11.28 -0.63 1.44
N THR A 33 -11.21 -0.44 2.75
CA THR A 33 -10.15 -1.02 3.57
C THR A 33 -10.35 -2.53 3.63
N ASN A 34 -9.40 -3.27 3.09
CA ASN A 34 -9.47 -4.73 3.07
C ASN A 34 -9.21 -5.32 4.46
N ARG A 35 -9.77 -6.52 4.69
CA ARG A 35 -9.52 -7.30 5.91
C ARG A 35 -8.03 -7.55 6.11
N PHE A 36 -7.59 -7.72 7.36
CA PHE A 36 -6.18 -7.93 7.70
C PHE A 36 -5.51 -9.07 6.90
N GLY A 37 -6.22 -10.15 6.58
CA GLY A 37 -5.73 -11.27 5.80
C GLY A 37 -5.55 -11.00 4.29
N ALA A 38 -5.94 -9.83 3.77
CA ALA A 38 -5.83 -9.49 2.36
C ALA A 38 -4.50 -8.79 2.02
N ASN A 39 -4.11 -8.87 0.75
CA ASN A 39 -2.98 -8.14 0.16
C ASN A 39 -1.60 -8.47 0.75
N TRP A 40 -1.44 -9.68 1.28
CA TRP A 40 -0.14 -10.21 1.65
C TRP A 40 0.63 -10.69 0.43
N PHE A 41 1.95 -10.58 0.51
CA PHE A 41 2.86 -11.06 -0.53
C PHE A 41 4.13 -11.64 0.08
N ILE A 42 4.77 -12.51 -0.69
CA ILE A 42 6.14 -12.99 -0.47
C ILE A 42 6.95 -12.68 -1.72
N SER A 43 8.19 -12.28 -1.55
CA SER A 43 9.10 -12.05 -2.68
C SER A 43 10.46 -12.71 -2.43
N GLY A 44 11.11 -13.09 -3.53
CA GLY A 44 12.47 -13.59 -3.52
C GLY A 44 13.20 -13.11 -4.75
N GLY A 45 14.49 -12.79 -4.61
CA GLY A 45 15.31 -12.28 -5.69
C GLY A 45 16.77 -12.62 -5.50
N VAL A 46 17.51 -12.65 -6.60
CA VAL A 46 18.95 -12.87 -6.64
C VAL A 46 19.61 -11.79 -7.49
N GLY A 47 20.87 -11.51 -7.20
CA GLY A 47 21.59 -10.48 -7.91
C GLY A 47 23.00 -10.30 -7.46
N ALA A 48 23.47 -9.07 -7.54
CA ALA A 48 24.82 -8.69 -7.12
C ALA A 48 24.78 -7.48 -6.20
N GLN A 49 25.73 -7.43 -5.29
CA GLN A 49 25.94 -6.30 -4.39
C GLN A 49 27.41 -5.91 -4.31
N MET A 50 27.63 -4.68 -3.91
CA MET A 50 28.94 -4.09 -3.78
C MET A 50 29.03 -3.31 -2.48
N TYR A 51 30.11 -3.52 -1.76
CA TYR A 51 30.42 -2.81 -0.54
C TYR A 51 31.25 -1.54 -0.83
N PHE A 52 31.03 -0.52 -0.03
CA PHE A 52 31.68 0.78 -0.09
C PHE A 52 32.20 1.15 1.30
N GLY A 53 33.46 0.92 1.53
CA GLY A 53 34.23 1.33 2.69
C GLY A 53 35.45 2.13 2.26
N ASP A 54 36.36 2.40 3.21
CA ASP A 54 37.49 3.33 3.05
C ASP A 54 38.47 2.95 1.92
N ASN A 55 38.77 1.66 1.77
CA ASN A 55 39.78 1.17 0.83
C ASN A 55 39.21 0.50 -0.42
N ASP A 56 37.94 0.29 -0.47
CA ASP A 56 37.33 -0.53 -1.54
C ASP A 56 37.42 0.07 -2.92
N GLY A 57 37.51 1.41 -3.00
CA GLY A 57 37.78 2.11 -4.26
C GLY A 57 39.10 1.77 -4.93
N LYS A 58 40.00 1.08 -4.23
CA LYS A 58 41.28 0.61 -4.77
C LYS A 58 41.21 -0.71 -5.52
N ALA A 59 40.10 -1.47 -5.36
CA ALA A 59 39.85 -2.67 -6.12
C ALA A 59 39.02 -2.37 -7.39
N ASP A 60 39.31 -3.14 -8.46
CA ASP A 60 38.54 -3.06 -9.71
C ASP A 60 37.05 -3.31 -9.47
N PHE A 61 36.20 -2.58 -10.16
CA PHE A 61 34.74 -2.66 -10.00
C PHE A 61 34.19 -4.09 -10.08
N GLY A 62 34.59 -4.84 -11.10
CA GLY A 62 34.08 -6.22 -11.30
C GLY A 62 34.52 -7.19 -10.20
N LYS A 63 35.68 -6.97 -9.59
CA LYS A 63 36.22 -7.83 -8.55
C LYS A 63 35.53 -7.59 -7.18
N ARG A 64 34.84 -6.46 -7.01
CA ARG A 64 34.09 -6.09 -5.80
C ARG A 64 32.66 -6.63 -5.81
N LEU A 65 32.16 -7.06 -6.97
CA LEU A 65 30.82 -7.63 -7.07
C LEU A 65 30.75 -8.95 -6.28
N ALA A 66 29.77 -9.04 -5.42
CA ALA A 66 29.45 -10.21 -4.61
C ALA A 66 28.00 -10.65 -4.87
N PRO A 67 27.68 -11.93 -4.72
CA PRO A 67 26.32 -12.42 -4.89
C PRO A 67 25.40 -11.86 -3.79
N ALA A 68 24.15 -11.63 -4.14
CA ALA A 68 23.09 -11.14 -3.28
C ALA A 68 21.85 -12.00 -3.36
N LEU A 69 21.20 -12.18 -2.22
CA LEU A 69 19.91 -12.86 -2.08
C LEU A 69 18.96 -11.96 -1.31
N ASP A 70 17.72 -11.86 -1.78
CA ASP A 70 16.64 -11.15 -1.14
C ASP A 70 15.46 -12.07 -0.87
N ILE A 71 14.91 -12.01 0.33
CA ILE A 71 13.66 -12.69 0.67
C ILE A 71 12.84 -11.71 1.50
N ALA A 72 11.56 -11.52 1.17
CA ALA A 72 10.72 -10.63 1.94
C ALA A 72 9.28 -11.13 2.02
N VAL A 73 8.64 -10.79 3.13
CA VAL A 73 7.21 -10.95 3.35
C VAL A 73 6.63 -9.60 3.69
N GLY A 74 5.52 -9.25 3.06
CA GLY A 74 4.92 -7.95 3.28
C GLY A 74 3.42 -7.93 3.04
N LYS A 75 2.84 -6.77 3.32
CA LYS A 75 1.42 -6.49 3.17
C LYS A 75 1.21 -5.08 2.67
N TRP A 76 0.30 -4.95 1.73
CA TRP A 76 -0.24 -3.66 1.33
C TRP A 76 -1.44 -3.31 2.20
N PHE A 77 -1.41 -2.15 2.87
CA PHE A 77 -2.49 -1.62 3.69
C PHE A 77 -3.42 -0.71 2.89
N THR A 78 -2.85 -0.04 1.91
CA THR A 78 -3.56 0.74 0.90
C THR A 78 -2.95 0.45 -0.47
N PRO A 79 -3.56 0.86 -1.58
CA PRO A 79 -2.92 0.74 -2.91
C PRO A 79 -1.55 1.43 -3.01
N GLY A 80 -1.33 2.46 -2.19
CA GLY A 80 -0.12 3.27 -2.21
C GLY A 80 0.89 2.95 -1.10
N ILE A 81 0.46 2.34 0.03
CA ILE A 81 1.32 2.15 1.21
C ILE A 81 1.34 0.69 1.62
N GLY A 82 2.52 0.15 1.77
CA GLY A 82 2.77 -1.21 2.25
C GLY A 82 3.88 -1.26 3.29
N LEU A 83 3.94 -2.35 4.02
CA LEU A 83 5.04 -2.69 4.92
C LEU A 83 5.59 -4.05 4.53
N ARG A 84 6.90 -4.22 4.68
CA ARG A 84 7.55 -5.53 4.54
C ARG A 84 8.62 -5.74 5.61
N VAL A 85 8.85 -7.01 5.93
CA VAL A 85 10.06 -7.47 6.60
C VAL A 85 10.88 -8.20 5.54
N ALA A 86 12.16 -7.87 5.46
CA ALA A 86 13.03 -8.40 4.42
C ALA A 86 14.36 -8.85 5.00
N TYR A 87 14.88 -9.92 4.43
CA TYR A 87 16.25 -10.36 4.53
C TYR A 87 16.98 -9.99 3.25
N ASN A 88 18.11 -9.33 3.40
CA ASN A 88 19.06 -9.12 2.32
C ASN A 88 20.42 -9.59 2.74
N GLY A 89 21.19 -10.17 1.84
CA GLY A 89 22.53 -10.58 2.21
C GLY A 89 23.20 -11.48 1.21
N LEU A 90 24.04 -12.27 1.66
CA LEU A 90 24.97 -13.32 1.29
C LEU A 90 26.41 -12.89 1.53
N GLN A 91 27.08 -12.25 0.61
CA GLN A 91 28.50 -11.96 0.67
C GLN A 91 28.79 -10.49 0.34
N ALA A 92 29.83 -9.97 0.98
CA ALA A 92 30.47 -8.74 0.59
C ALA A 92 31.94 -8.99 0.28
N LYS A 93 32.52 -8.14 -0.55
CA LYS A 93 33.93 -8.15 -0.90
C LYS A 93 34.50 -6.76 -0.72
N GLY A 94 35.73 -6.72 -0.20
CA GLY A 94 36.46 -5.51 0.08
C GLY A 94 37.94 -5.59 -0.28
N ALA A 95 38.63 -4.53 0.09
CA ALA A 95 40.09 -4.42 -0.06
C ALA A 95 40.71 -3.75 1.16
N THR A 96 41.81 -4.29 1.65
CA THR A 96 42.56 -3.76 2.80
C THR A 96 44.05 -3.69 2.49
N PRO A 97 44.80 -2.71 3.02
CA PRO A 97 46.25 -2.69 2.92
C PRO A 97 46.91 -3.70 3.87
N TYR A 98 46.18 -4.30 4.81
CA TYR A 98 46.75 -5.14 5.87
C TYR A 98 46.67 -6.63 5.51
N ALA A 99 47.83 -7.31 5.50
CA ALA A 99 47.92 -8.74 5.17
C ALA A 99 47.18 -9.66 6.16
N ASN A 100 47.13 -9.27 7.41
CA ASN A 100 46.60 -10.07 8.53
C ASN A 100 45.22 -9.58 8.99
N GLY A 101 44.47 -8.88 8.12
CA GLY A 101 43.11 -8.44 8.43
C GLY A 101 42.17 -9.64 8.68
N PRO A 102 41.23 -9.54 9.62
CA PRO A 102 40.33 -10.66 9.97
C PRO A 102 39.44 -11.11 8.82
N LEU A 103 39.23 -10.27 7.81
CA LEU A 103 38.39 -10.53 6.65
C LEU A 103 39.17 -10.97 5.42
N VAL A 104 40.50 -10.97 5.48
CA VAL A 104 41.34 -11.36 4.35
C VAL A 104 41.04 -12.80 3.92
N ASP A 105 40.76 -12.97 2.65
CA ASP A 105 40.38 -14.25 2.02
C ASP A 105 41.50 -14.79 1.12
N GLY A 106 42.73 -14.37 1.36
CA GLY A 106 43.92 -14.77 0.59
C GLY A 106 44.02 -14.08 -0.76
N GLY A 107 45.24 -13.87 -1.21
CA GLY A 107 45.56 -13.21 -2.45
C GLY A 107 45.46 -11.68 -2.42
N GLN A 108 46.13 -11.08 -3.39
CA GLN A 108 46.23 -9.63 -3.54
C GLN A 108 45.60 -9.21 -4.88
N TYR A 109 45.20 -7.97 -4.92
CA TYR A 109 44.93 -7.24 -6.17
C TYR A 109 46.26 -6.81 -6.80
N SER A 110 46.24 -6.44 -8.07
CA SER A 110 47.47 -6.02 -8.80
C SER A 110 48.16 -4.78 -8.18
N ASN A 111 47.45 -4.01 -7.39
CA ASN A 111 47.92 -2.81 -6.69
C ASN A 111 48.46 -3.08 -5.24
N GLY A 112 48.59 -4.34 -4.86
CA GLY A 112 49.14 -4.71 -3.55
C GLY A 112 48.13 -4.77 -2.40
N TYR A 113 46.87 -4.40 -2.62
CA TYR A 113 45.82 -4.54 -1.61
C TYR A 113 45.40 -5.99 -1.45
N TYR A 114 45.09 -6.43 -0.22
CA TYR A 114 44.60 -7.77 0.06
C TYR A 114 43.09 -7.84 -0.17
N LYS A 115 42.65 -9.00 -0.70
CA LYS A 115 41.24 -9.27 -0.94
C LYS A 115 40.54 -9.62 0.37
N GLU A 116 39.43 -8.99 0.61
CA GLU A 116 38.54 -9.29 1.72
C GLU A 116 37.22 -9.90 1.22
N LYS A 117 36.70 -10.83 2.04
CA LYS A 117 35.40 -11.48 1.78
C LYS A 117 34.78 -11.88 3.12
N TRP A 118 33.50 -11.55 3.28
CA TRP A 118 32.72 -11.89 4.47
C TRP A 118 31.25 -12.08 4.15
N ASN A 119 30.49 -12.66 5.09
CA ASN A 119 29.06 -12.80 4.97
C ASN A 119 28.36 -11.56 5.55
N VAL A 120 27.24 -11.19 4.93
CA VAL A 120 26.36 -10.11 5.39
C VAL A 120 24.96 -10.66 5.53
N VAL A 121 24.34 -10.41 6.67
CA VAL A 121 22.94 -10.67 6.98
C VAL A 121 22.31 -9.34 7.37
N ASN A 122 21.34 -8.88 6.64
CA ASN A 122 20.59 -7.66 6.92
C ASN A 122 19.11 -8.02 7.04
N LEU A 123 18.57 -7.94 8.25
CA LEU A 123 17.17 -8.14 8.54
C LEU A 123 16.51 -6.80 8.87
N HIS A 124 15.57 -6.35 8.05
CA HIS A 124 15.03 -5.01 8.16
C HIS A 124 13.52 -4.95 7.90
N GLY A 125 12.90 -3.91 8.44
CA GLY A 125 11.52 -3.53 8.14
C GLY A 125 11.49 -2.30 7.26
N ASP A 126 10.65 -2.32 6.22
CA ASP A 126 10.53 -1.22 5.24
C ASP A 126 9.10 -0.71 5.13
N VAL A 127 8.99 0.58 4.90
CA VAL A 127 7.78 1.25 4.41
C VAL A 127 7.90 1.37 2.89
N LEU A 128 6.93 0.78 2.18
CA LEU A 128 6.83 0.78 0.73
C LEU A 128 5.85 1.86 0.27
N LEU A 129 6.24 2.66 -0.72
CA LEU A 129 5.41 3.71 -1.30
C LEU A 129 5.19 3.43 -2.79
N ASN A 130 4.00 2.96 -3.18
CA ASN A 130 3.68 2.77 -4.60
C ASN A 130 3.29 4.11 -5.22
N LEU A 131 4.30 4.87 -5.68
CA LEU A 131 4.08 6.20 -6.25
C LEU A 131 3.22 6.16 -7.52
N THR A 132 3.32 5.09 -8.31
CA THR A 132 2.47 4.93 -9.49
C THR A 132 0.99 4.88 -9.12
N ASN A 133 0.63 4.14 -8.07
CA ASN A 133 -0.75 4.11 -7.59
C ASN A 133 -1.15 5.43 -6.89
N MET A 134 -0.24 6.09 -6.23
CA MET A 134 -0.52 7.35 -5.53
C MET A 134 -0.81 8.51 -6.49
N PHE A 135 -0.06 8.61 -7.59
CA PHE A 135 -0.19 9.72 -8.54
C PHE A 135 -1.08 9.42 -9.74
N CYS A 136 -1.01 8.19 -10.25
CA CYS A 136 -1.77 7.78 -11.44
C CYS A 136 -3.02 6.97 -11.10
N GLY A 137 -3.28 6.79 -9.81
CA GLY A 137 -4.36 6.05 -9.31
C GLY A 137 -4.26 4.53 -9.33
N TYR A 138 -5.16 3.87 -8.58
CA TYR A 138 -5.19 2.42 -8.52
C TYR A 138 -5.84 1.82 -9.77
N LYS A 139 -5.11 0.91 -10.43
CA LYS A 139 -5.64 0.02 -11.46
C LYS A 139 -5.12 -1.39 -11.16
N GLU A 140 -6.02 -2.35 -11.06
CA GLU A 140 -5.66 -3.73 -10.73
C GLU A 140 -4.79 -4.39 -11.81
N ASP A 141 -5.01 -4.04 -13.06
CA ASP A 141 -4.33 -4.57 -14.25
C ASP A 141 -3.07 -3.79 -14.68
N ARG A 142 -2.64 -2.83 -13.87
CA ARG A 142 -1.46 -2.00 -14.17
C ARG A 142 -0.22 -2.86 -14.39
N LEU A 143 0.43 -2.70 -15.54
CA LEU A 143 1.61 -3.47 -15.93
C LEU A 143 2.85 -3.10 -15.11
N TYR A 144 3.05 -1.80 -14.82
CA TYR A 144 4.25 -1.28 -14.17
C TYR A 144 3.94 -0.50 -12.91
N SER A 145 4.74 -0.69 -11.86
CA SER A 145 4.68 0.08 -10.62
C SER A 145 6.07 0.47 -10.15
N PHE A 146 6.21 1.74 -9.79
CA PHE A 146 7.41 2.34 -9.23
C PHE A 146 7.25 2.49 -7.73
N ILE A 147 8.08 1.79 -6.96
CA ILE A 147 7.89 1.62 -5.51
C ILE A 147 9.20 1.93 -4.79
N PRO A 148 9.50 3.19 -4.44
CA PRO A 148 10.54 3.49 -3.48
C PRO A 148 10.17 2.99 -2.09
N TYR A 149 11.20 2.73 -1.30
CA TYR A 149 11.05 2.35 0.10
C TYR A 149 12.18 2.90 0.96
N VAL A 150 11.91 2.97 2.24
CA VAL A 150 12.87 3.27 3.29
C VAL A 150 12.60 2.37 4.49
N GLY A 151 13.64 1.96 5.16
CA GLY A 151 13.54 1.07 6.31
C GLY A 151 14.76 1.12 7.20
N ALA A 152 14.69 0.37 8.27
CA ALA A 152 15.79 0.19 9.22
C ALA A 152 15.80 -1.25 9.73
N GLY A 153 16.95 -1.72 10.14
CA GLY A 153 17.10 -3.09 10.61
C GLY A 153 18.47 -3.38 11.21
N PHE A 154 18.67 -4.66 11.45
CA PHE A 154 19.91 -5.19 12.03
C PHE A 154 20.76 -5.78 10.92
N VAL A 155 22.03 -5.40 10.95
CA VAL A 155 23.06 -5.90 10.05
C VAL A 155 24.05 -6.70 10.86
N HIS A 156 24.20 -7.97 10.50
CA HIS A 156 25.24 -8.84 11.03
C HIS A 156 26.29 -9.08 9.95
N THR A 157 27.52 -8.75 10.25
CA THR A 157 28.67 -8.99 9.35
C THR A 157 29.61 -9.98 10.00
N GLY A 158 29.95 -11.08 9.33
CA GLY A 158 30.72 -12.16 9.95
C GLY A 158 31.73 -12.84 9.06
N LYS A 159 32.94 -12.82 9.55
CA LYS A 159 34.01 -13.81 9.41
C LYS A 159 34.85 -13.64 10.69
N GLY A 160 34.67 -14.51 11.67
CA GLY A 160 35.24 -14.34 13.01
C GLY A 160 34.24 -13.78 14.03
N PRO A 161 34.64 -12.99 15.02
CA PRO A 161 33.70 -12.31 15.89
C PRO A 161 32.89 -11.35 15.02
N GLY A 162 31.62 -11.68 14.76
CA GLY A 162 30.72 -10.87 13.95
C GLY A 162 30.47 -9.51 14.61
N TYR A 163 30.15 -8.53 13.81
CA TYR A 163 29.70 -7.21 14.27
C TYR A 163 28.22 -7.05 13.99
N ASP A 164 27.52 -6.60 15.01
CA ASP A 164 26.08 -6.33 14.95
C ASP A 164 25.86 -4.82 14.97
N GLU A 165 25.12 -4.32 13.97
CA GLU A 165 24.87 -2.90 13.83
C GLU A 165 23.42 -2.60 13.41
N LEU A 166 23.03 -1.36 13.61
CA LEU A 166 21.81 -0.82 13.03
C LEU A 166 22.12 -0.22 11.66
N GLY A 167 21.33 -0.62 10.67
CA GLY A 167 21.43 -0.11 9.31
C GLY A 167 20.16 0.62 8.87
N ILE A 168 20.34 1.63 8.03
CA ILE A 168 19.26 2.31 7.33
C ILE A 168 19.22 1.78 5.90
N ASN A 169 18.09 1.28 5.50
CA ASN A 169 17.83 0.75 4.17
C ASN A 169 17.03 1.74 3.36
N ALA A 170 17.38 1.93 2.10
CA ALA A 170 16.59 2.66 1.13
C ALA A 170 16.72 2.03 -0.24
N GLY A 171 15.68 2.03 -1.03
CA GLY A 171 15.75 1.45 -2.35
C GLY A 171 14.54 1.72 -3.21
N LEU A 172 14.55 1.06 -4.35
CA LEU A 172 13.60 1.26 -5.42
C LEU A 172 13.25 -0.07 -6.05
N ILE A 173 11.97 -0.44 -6.02
CA ILE A 173 11.44 -1.62 -6.68
C ILE A 173 10.72 -1.18 -7.95
N ASN A 174 11.23 -1.63 -9.10
CA ASN A 174 10.52 -1.58 -10.38
C ASN A 174 9.77 -2.89 -10.52
N ARG A 175 8.46 -2.83 -10.45
CA ARG A 175 7.59 -4.01 -10.47
C ARG A 175 6.84 -4.10 -11.78
N PHE A 176 6.92 -5.26 -12.44
CA PHE A 176 6.22 -5.57 -13.67
C PHE A 176 5.24 -6.71 -13.41
N ARG A 177 3.97 -6.47 -13.69
CA ARG A 177 2.92 -7.48 -13.52
C ARG A 177 3.03 -8.57 -14.59
N LEU A 178 3.20 -9.81 -14.17
CA LEU A 178 3.17 -10.98 -15.05
C LEU A 178 1.77 -11.62 -15.07
N SER A 179 1.11 -11.65 -13.90
CA SER A 179 -0.24 -12.19 -13.76
C SER A 179 -0.97 -11.53 -12.58
N SER A 180 -2.19 -11.94 -12.31
CA SER A 180 -2.89 -11.48 -11.11
C SER A 180 -2.15 -11.86 -9.82
N ALA A 181 -1.40 -12.96 -9.81
CA ALA A 181 -0.70 -13.49 -8.63
C ALA A 181 0.80 -13.21 -8.62
N LEU A 182 1.43 -13.01 -9.77
CA LEU A 182 2.88 -12.93 -9.92
C LEU A 182 3.31 -11.62 -10.53
N ASP A 183 4.34 -11.03 -9.92
CA ASP A 183 5.04 -9.86 -10.45
C ASP A 183 6.54 -10.18 -10.56
N LEU A 184 7.19 -9.62 -11.58
CA LEU A 184 8.64 -9.55 -11.71
C LEU A 184 9.11 -8.26 -11.03
N ASN A 185 10.17 -8.34 -10.24
CA ASN A 185 10.76 -7.17 -9.59
C ASN A 185 12.21 -6.98 -10.05
N VAL A 186 12.57 -5.73 -10.29
CA VAL A 186 13.96 -5.28 -10.38
C VAL A 186 14.17 -4.30 -9.24
N GLU A 187 14.99 -4.69 -8.26
CA GLU A 187 15.20 -3.91 -7.04
C GLU A 187 16.61 -3.36 -6.99
N LEU A 188 16.74 -2.03 -6.88
CA LEU A 188 17.95 -1.32 -6.54
C LEU A 188 17.87 -0.92 -5.07
N ARG A 189 18.89 -1.26 -4.29
CA ARG A 189 18.92 -0.97 -2.86
C ARG A 189 20.24 -0.35 -2.42
N GLY A 190 20.18 0.40 -1.33
CA GLY A 190 21.29 0.90 -0.55
C GLY A 190 21.08 0.61 0.92
N LEU A 191 22.12 0.17 1.57
CA LEU A 191 22.24 0.03 3.02
C LEU A 191 23.34 0.97 3.49
N LEU A 192 23.03 1.77 4.50
CA LEU A 192 24.00 2.59 5.23
C LEU A 192 24.12 2.05 6.66
N MET A 193 25.34 1.82 7.11
CA MET A 193 25.64 1.36 8.45
C MET A 193 26.82 2.15 9.01
N LYS A 194 26.99 2.15 10.32
CA LYS A 194 28.14 2.74 10.97
C LYS A 194 29.27 1.70 10.87
N GLY A 195 30.45 2.11 10.43
CA GLY A 195 31.56 1.22 10.07
C GLY A 195 31.75 0.01 10.97
N ALA A 196 31.49 -1.18 10.43
CA ALA A 196 31.44 -2.44 11.14
C ALA A 196 32.82 -2.91 11.66
N PHE A 197 33.89 -2.33 11.17
CA PHE A 197 35.25 -2.83 11.44
C PHE A 197 36.16 -1.82 12.16
N GLY A 198 35.53 -0.95 12.97
CA GLY A 198 36.29 0.03 13.78
C GLY A 198 36.71 1.27 13.01
N ASN A 199 36.23 1.45 11.77
CA ASN A 199 36.41 2.67 11.01
C ASN A 199 35.41 3.75 11.47
N SER A 200 35.89 4.99 11.56
CA SER A 200 35.06 6.10 12.07
C SER A 200 34.05 6.65 11.07
N GLY A 201 33.99 6.08 9.87
CA GLY A 201 33.16 6.56 8.75
C GLY A 201 31.91 5.72 8.51
N PRO A 202 30.89 6.28 7.84
CA PRO A 202 29.74 5.49 7.40
C PRO A 202 30.15 4.55 6.25
N GLU A 203 29.74 3.31 6.35
CA GLU A 203 29.92 2.28 5.33
C GLU A 203 28.61 2.03 4.58
N GLY A 204 28.71 1.60 3.36
CA GLY A 204 27.55 1.37 2.51
C GLY A 204 27.59 0.05 1.75
N LEU A 205 26.42 -0.50 1.49
CA LEU A 205 26.24 -1.63 0.59
C LEU A 205 25.19 -1.24 -0.46
N ALA A 206 25.54 -1.32 -1.73
CA ALA A 206 24.57 -1.16 -2.82
C ALA A 206 24.35 -2.48 -3.52
N GLY A 207 23.11 -2.79 -3.88
CA GLY A 207 22.74 -4.03 -4.54
C GLY A 207 21.71 -3.82 -5.64
N LEU A 208 21.79 -4.70 -6.65
CA LEU A 208 20.80 -4.83 -7.71
C LEU A 208 20.36 -6.29 -7.77
N THR A 209 19.05 -6.52 -7.63
CA THR A 209 18.49 -7.86 -7.68
C THR A 209 17.31 -7.94 -8.65
N VAL A 210 17.11 -9.11 -9.20
CA VAL A 210 15.95 -9.48 -10.02
C VAL A 210 15.26 -10.63 -9.31
N GLY A 211 13.96 -10.53 -9.17
CA GLY A 211 13.19 -11.51 -8.42
C GLY A 211 11.72 -11.53 -8.78
N VAL A 212 10.98 -12.33 -8.06
CA VAL A 212 9.54 -12.46 -8.23
C VAL A 212 8.81 -12.19 -6.93
N THR A 213 7.61 -11.64 -7.05
CA THR A 213 6.66 -11.48 -5.95
C THR A 213 5.43 -12.33 -6.21
N TYR A 214 5.06 -13.16 -5.26
CA TYR A 214 3.80 -13.87 -5.23
C TYR A 214 2.81 -13.16 -4.30
N LYS A 215 1.64 -12.83 -4.83
CA LYS A 215 0.53 -12.19 -4.09
C LYS A 215 -0.48 -13.26 -3.68
N PHE A 216 -0.72 -13.42 -2.38
CA PHE A 216 -1.69 -14.38 -1.86
C PHE A 216 -3.14 -14.03 -2.24
N LYS A 217 -4.06 -14.98 -2.16
CA LYS A 217 -5.50 -14.75 -2.42
C LYS A 217 -6.08 -13.70 -1.48
N LYS A 218 -7.11 -13.04 -1.94
CA LYS A 218 -7.65 -11.74 -1.53
C LYS A 218 -6.63 -10.65 -1.78
N ARG A 219 -6.29 -10.49 -3.02
CA ARG A 219 -5.46 -9.43 -3.60
C ARG A 219 -6.35 -8.44 -4.35
N GLY A 220 -5.85 -7.22 -4.47
CA GLY A 220 -6.60 -6.13 -5.09
C GLY A 220 -7.45 -5.36 -4.08
N TRP A 221 -8.16 -4.37 -4.58
CA TRP A 221 -8.94 -3.43 -3.79
C TRP A 221 -10.27 -3.21 -4.47
N ASP A 222 -11.35 -3.38 -3.73
CA ASP A 222 -12.69 -3.09 -4.21
C ASP A 222 -12.88 -1.58 -4.26
N ALA A 223 -13.41 -1.08 -5.39
CA ALA A 223 -13.79 0.32 -5.48
C ALA A 223 -15.00 0.56 -4.59
N VAL A 224 -14.96 1.60 -3.77
CA VAL A 224 -16.17 2.06 -3.08
C VAL A 224 -17.19 2.44 -4.17
N PRO A 225 -18.38 1.87 -4.16
CA PRO A 225 -19.42 2.28 -5.08
C PRO A 225 -19.60 3.80 -4.94
N THR A 226 -19.34 4.53 -5.99
CA THR A 226 -19.73 5.95 -6.05
C THR A 226 -21.25 5.97 -6.02
N VAL A 227 -21.80 6.15 -4.84
CA VAL A 227 -23.21 6.55 -4.74
C VAL A 227 -23.31 7.81 -5.58
N PRO A 228 -24.15 7.84 -6.64
CA PRO A 228 -24.30 9.05 -7.42
C PRO A 228 -24.64 10.17 -6.44
N MET A 229 -23.87 11.24 -6.44
CA MET A 229 -24.18 12.40 -5.61
C MET A 229 -25.58 12.84 -6.05
N VAL A 230 -26.56 12.61 -5.18
CA VAL A 230 -27.91 13.11 -5.40
C VAL A 230 -27.77 14.63 -5.50
N PRO A 231 -28.20 15.27 -6.61
CA PRO A 231 -28.13 16.70 -6.73
C PRO A 231 -28.78 17.36 -5.51
N GLU A 232 -28.20 18.44 -5.03
CA GLU A 232 -28.68 19.13 -3.82
C GLU A 232 -30.15 19.53 -3.94
N SER A 233 -30.62 19.82 -5.16
CA SER A 233 -32.02 20.05 -5.46
C SER A 233 -32.91 18.86 -5.11
N GLN A 234 -32.52 17.62 -5.47
CA GLN A 234 -33.30 16.43 -5.13
C GLN A 234 -33.25 16.12 -3.62
N LEU A 235 -32.15 16.45 -2.96
CA LEU A 235 -32.04 16.30 -1.51
C LEU A 235 -33.00 17.27 -0.79
N ASN A 236 -33.08 18.50 -1.27
CA ASN A 236 -33.99 19.50 -0.76
C ASN A 236 -35.45 19.12 -1.04
N ASP A 237 -35.78 18.67 -2.25
CA ASP A 237 -37.11 18.16 -2.58
C ASP A 237 -37.55 17.00 -1.68
N MET A 238 -36.64 16.08 -1.37
CA MET A 238 -36.90 15.00 -0.44
C MET A 238 -37.12 15.49 1.00
N ARG A 239 -36.34 16.47 1.45
CA ARG A 239 -36.55 17.11 2.77
C ARG A 239 -37.87 17.80 2.89
N ASP A 240 -38.26 18.53 1.84
CA ASP A 240 -39.54 19.24 1.80
C ASP A 240 -40.71 18.26 1.82
N ARG A 241 -40.63 17.17 1.06
CA ARG A 241 -41.64 16.09 1.12
C ARG A 241 -41.74 15.44 2.49
N VAL A 242 -40.58 15.17 3.14
CA VAL A 242 -40.59 14.60 4.49
C VAL A 242 -41.22 15.57 5.50
N ASN A 243 -40.94 16.87 5.36
CA ASN A 243 -41.51 17.88 6.26
C ASN A 243 -43.03 18.06 6.01
N ALA A 244 -43.47 18.04 4.75
CA ALA A 244 -44.90 18.07 4.37
C ALA A 244 -45.64 16.86 4.94
N LEU A 245 -45.12 15.64 4.75
CA LEU A 245 -45.72 14.42 5.30
C LEU A 245 -45.73 14.38 6.83
N LYS A 246 -44.75 14.96 7.50
CA LYS A 246 -44.77 15.13 8.98
C LYS A 246 -45.90 16.06 9.39
N GLY A 247 -46.03 17.20 8.72
CA GLY A 247 -47.12 18.15 8.99
C GLY A 247 -48.51 17.53 8.77
N GLU A 248 -48.67 16.78 7.68
CA GLU A 248 -49.93 16.06 7.39
C GLU A 248 -50.22 14.98 8.46
N ASN A 249 -49.20 14.24 8.89
CA ASN A 249 -49.35 13.22 9.92
C ASN A 249 -49.73 13.83 11.28
N GLU A 250 -49.17 14.98 11.62
CA GLU A 250 -49.55 15.72 12.83
C GLU A 250 -50.98 16.30 12.77
N SER A 251 -51.39 16.75 11.57
CA SER A 251 -52.77 17.19 11.33
C SER A 251 -53.76 16.04 11.50
N LEU A 252 -53.48 14.93 10.79
CA LEU A 252 -54.32 13.72 10.89
C LEU A 252 -54.42 13.18 12.33
N LYS A 253 -53.33 13.23 13.09
CA LYS A 253 -53.37 12.86 14.52
C LYS A 253 -54.24 13.77 15.36
N ARG A 254 -54.21 15.08 15.09
CA ARG A 254 -55.12 16.05 15.78
C ARG A 254 -56.58 15.79 15.42
N ASP A 255 -56.86 15.59 14.13
CA ASP A 255 -58.21 15.31 13.63
C ASP A 255 -58.75 14.00 14.24
N LEU A 256 -57.88 12.99 14.37
CA LEU A 256 -58.21 11.68 14.93
C LEU A 256 -58.54 11.82 16.44
N VAL A 257 -57.79 12.62 17.18
CA VAL A 257 -58.04 12.93 18.60
C VAL A 257 -59.36 13.72 18.74
N GLU A 258 -59.61 14.70 17.88
CA GLU A 258 -60.82 15.49 17.88
C GLU A 258 -62.05 14.62 17.55
N ALA A 259 -61.98 13.78 16.51
CA ALA A 259 -63.00 12.82 16.15
C ALA A 259 -63.30 11.82 17.27
N ARG A 260 -62.26 11.37 17.99
CA ARG A 260 -62.40 10.45 19.12
C ARG A 260 -63.07 11.11 20.34
N ASN A 261 -62.87 12.41 20.52
CA ASN A 261 -63.44 13.18 21.62
C ASN A 261 -64.85 13.70 21.31
N LYS A 262 -65.32 13.70 20.07
CA LYS A 262 -66.70 14.03 19.73
C LYS A 262 -67.59 12.90 20.26
N LYS A 263 -68.50 13.25 21.23
CA LYS A 263 -69.49 12.33 21.72
C LYS A 263 -70.38 11.87 20.57
N PRO A 264 -70.71 10.56 20.45
CA PRO A 264 -71.62 10.09 19.41
C PRO A 264 -72.96 10.81 19.51
N GLU A 265 -73.35 11.50 18.45
CA GLU A 265 -74.69 12.10 18.36
C GLU A 265 -75.71 10.95 18.26
N VAL A 266 -76.50 10.79 19.31
CA VAL A 266 -77.53 9.75 19.36
C VAL A 266 -78.71 10.23 18.47
N ILE A 267 -78.79 9.75 17.25
CA ILE A 267 -79.93 9.98 16.42
C ILE A 267 -81.09 9.10 16.89
N VAL A 268 -81.94 9.69 17.76
CA VAL A 268 -83.17 9.03 18.18
C VAL A 268 -84.14 9.04 16.96
N LYS A 269 -84.30 7.96 16.25
CA LYS A 269 -85.31 7.73 15.31
C LYS A 269 -86.61 7.50 16.06
N GLU A 270 -87.51 8.53 16.16
CA GLU A 270 -88.91 8.34 16.56
C GLU A 270 -89.58 7.36 15.64
N ARG A 271 -89.98 6.20 16.15
CA ARG A 271 -90.89 5.26 15.46
C ARG A 271 -92.28 5.79 15.67
N SER A 272 -92.89 6.42 14.68
CA SER A 272 -94.36 6.66 14.62
C SER A 272 -95.10 5.32 14.45
N TRP A 273 -95.80 4.97 15.53
CA TRP A 273 -96.76 3.84 15.46
C TRP A 273 -97.97 4.25 14.77
N PHE A 274 -98.24 3.81 13.54
CA PHE A 274 -99.53 3.91 12.87
C PHE A 274 -100.47 2.91 13.57
N HIS A 275 -101.52 3.45 14.25
CA HIS A 275 -102.69 2.72 14.68
C HIS A 275 -103.58 2.46 13.46
N SER A 276 -103.54 1.31 12.89
CA SER A 276 -104.52 0.85 11.96
C SER A 276 -105.70 0.26 12.76
N THR A 277 -106.75 0.99 12.92
CA THR A 277 -108.05 0.53 13.40
C THR A 277 -108.63 -0.40 12.30
N LEU A 278 -108.58 -1.69 12.59
CA LEU A 278 -109.42 -2.68 11.87
C LEU A 278 -110.90 -2.48 12.27
N ARG A 279 -111.72 -1.97 11.41
CA ARG A 279 -113.19 -2.14 11.48
C ARG A 279 -113.56 -3.47 10.81
N CYS A 280 -114.01 -4.41 11.70
CA CYS A 280 -114.84 -5.52 11.24
C CYS A 280 -116.22 -5.00 10.80
N CYS A 281 -116.68 -5.41 9.66
CA CYS A 281 -118.14 -5.47 9.31
C CYS A 281 -118.41 -6.83 8.74
N ILE A 282 -119.18 -7.57 9.48
CA ILE A 282 -120.22 -8.58 9.18
C ILE A 282 -119.97 -9.46 7.98
#